data_9fb9f97960befe0ccfa664917f7e9687
#
_entry.id   9fb9f97960befe0ccfa664917f7e9687
#
_cell.length_a   1.000
_cell.length_b   1.000
_cell.length_c   1.000
_cell.angle_alpha   90.00
_cell.angle_beta   90.00
_cell.angle_gamma   90.00
#
_symmetry.space_group_name_H-M   'P 1'
#
loop_
_entity.id
_entity.type
_entity.pdbx_description
1 polymer ?
#
loop_
_entity_poly.entity_id
_entity_poly.type
_entity_poly.pdbx_seq_one_letter_code
_entity_poly.pdbx_strand_id
1 'polypeptide(L)'
;MHATYLALLALCQTPEARFFDQRIAPILTKRCLGCHNYELSDGGIAFDNRDSLLKKGLHGPAITPGKPEQSYLLEAVRHKGDVKMPPGLPLPSKEIKLLRKWILNGAQWGSKLRN
;
A
#
# COMPACT_ATOMS: atom_id res chain seq x y z
N MET A 1 -15.65 -32.86 9.32
CA MET A 1 -14.25 -32.52 9.61
C MET A 1 -13.62 -31.65 8.56
N HIS A 2 -13.72 -32.02 7.27
CA HIS A 2 -13.13 -31.21 6.21
C HIS A 2 -13.74 -29.80 6.12
N ALA A 3 -15.05 -29.69 6.32
CA ALA A 3 -15.72 -28.39 6.29
C ALA A 3 -15.21 -27.46 7.40
N THR A 4 -15.00 -28.04 8.60
CA THR A 4 -14.46 -27.27 9.73
C THR A 4 -13.04 -26.79 9.47
N TYR A 5 -12.22 -27.66 8.89
CA TYR A 5 -10.84 -27.32 8.54
C TYR A 5 -10.78 -26.19 7.51
N LEU A 6 -11.60 -26.28 6.45
CA LEU A 6 -11.67 -25.25 5.42
C LEU A 6 -12.14 -23.91 5.99
N ALA A 7 -13.10 -23.95 6.91
CA ALA A 7 -13.58 -22.74 7.56
C ALA A 7 -12.46 -22.09 8.39
N LEU A 8 -11.67 -22.89 9.10
CA LEU A 8 -10.54 -22.40 9.86
C LEU A 8 -9.49 -21.77 8.94
N LEU A 9 -9.21 -22.40 7.78
CA LEU A 9 -8.27 -21.82 6.82
C LEU A 9 -8.77 -20.48 6.29
N ALA A 10 -10.06 -20.37 6.00
CA ALA A 10 -10.64 -19.11 5.55
C ALA A 10 -10.56 -18.01 6.60
N LEU A 11 -10.58 -18.40 7.89
CA LEU A 11 -10.47 -17.46 9.01
C LEU A 11 -9.02 -17.23 9.44
N CYS A 12 -8.06 -17.97 8.86
CA CYS A 12 -6.64 -17.88 9.24
C CYS A 12 -5.89 -16.78 8.53
N GLN A 13 -6.57 -15.79 7.99
CA GLN A 13 -5.92 -14.62 7.46
C GLN A 13 -5.20 -13.89 8.60
N THR A 14 -3.92 -13.55 8.39
CA THR A 14 -3.15 -12.88 9.43
C THR A 14 -3.77 -11.53 9.79
N PRO A 15 -3.55 -11.04 11.02
CA PRO A 15 -4.00 -9.69 11.38
C PRO A 15 -3.46 -8.62 10.44
N GLU A 16 -2.23 -8.78 9.96
CA GLU A 16 -1.61 -7.85 9.03
C GLU A 16 -2.30 -7.86 7.67
N ALA A 17 -2.65 -9.04 7.16
CA ALA A 17 -3.38 -9.14 5.90
C ALA A 17 -4.78 -8.54 6.02
N ARG A 18 -5.46 -8.75 7.15
CA ARG A 18 -6.76 -8.11 7.39
C ARG A 18 -6.64 -6.60 7.50
N PHE A 19 -5.60 -6.13 8.18
CA PHE A 19 -5.35 -4.69 8.27
C PHE A 19 -5.18 -4.09 6.89
N PHE A 20 -4.40 -4.73 6.04
CA PHE A 20 -4.25 -4.29 4.65
C PHE A 20 -5.60 -4.22 3.94
N ASP A 21 -6.36 -5.32 3.96
CA ASP A 21 -7.63 -5.38 3.23
C ASP A 21 -8.63 -4.35 3.72
N GLN A 22 -8.70 -4.12 5.04
CA GLN A 22 -9.71 -3.27 5.64
C GLN A 22 -9.31 -1.79 5.69
N ARG A 23 -8.02 -1.49 5.79
CA ARG A 23 -7.56 -0.14 6.04
C ARG A 23 -6.68 0.45 4.95
N ILE A 24 -5.87 -0.37 4.31
CA ILE A 24 -4.87 0.12 3.35
C ILE A 24 -5.39 0.02 1.91
N ALA A 25 -5.94 -1.14 1.54
CA ALA A 25 -6.46 -1.34 0.19
C ALA A 25 -7.47 -0.26 -0.22
N PRO A 26 -8.39 0.17 0.65
CA PRO A 26 -9.30 1.28 0.30
C PRO A 26 -8.58 2.58 -0.01
N ILE A 27 -7.50 2.88 0.72
CA ILE A 27 -6.71 4.09 0.45
C ILE A 27 -6.02 3.99 -0.90
N LEU A 28 -5.36 2.87 -1.16
CA LEU A 28 -4.67 2.66 -2.43
C LEU A 28 -5.65 2.71 -3.60
N THR A 29 -6.81 2.09 -3.45
CA THR A 29 -7.84 2.09 -4.49
C THR A 29 -8.35 3.50 -4.76
N LYS A 30 -8.64 4.25 -3.72
CA LYS A 30 -9.23 5.57 -3.85
C LYS A 30 -8.23 6.63 -4.31
N ARG A 31 -6.98 6.55 -3.83
CA ARG A 31 -6.02 7.64 -3.99
C ARG A 31 -4.94 7.38 -5.04
N CYS A 32 -4.65 6.13 -5.35
CA CYS A 32 -3.44 5.78 -6.10
C CYS A 32 -3.70 5.03 -7.40
N LEU A 33 -4.66 4.11 -7.42
CA LEU A 33 -4.86 3.20 -8.55
C LEU A 33 -5.30 3.88 -9.84
N GLY A 34 -5.86 5.08 -9.76
CA GLY A 34 -6.26 5.80 -10.97
C GLY A 34 -5.11 6.09 -11.92
N CYS A 35 -3.89 6.26 -11.36
CA CYS A 35 -2.69 6.56 -12.14
C CYS A 35 -1.60 5.51 -12.00
N HIS A 36 -1.66 4.67 -10.97
CA HIS A 36 -0.61 3.71 -10.63
C HIS A 36 -1.14 2.29 -10.55
N ASN A 37 -1.64 1.77 -11.66
CA ASN A 37 -2.11 0.40 -11.77
C ASN A 37 -1.31 -0.33 -12.85
N TYR A 38 -1.68 -1.59 -13.09
CA TYR A 38 -0.97 -2.44 -14.05
C TYR A 38 -0.91 -1.81 -15.45
N GLU A 39 -1.98 -1.15 -15.87
CA GLU A 39 -2.06 -0.54 -17.20
C GLU A 39 -1.45 0.85 -17.24
N LEU A 40 -1.62 1.63 -16.16
CA LEU A 40 -1.11 2.98 -16.03
C LEU A 40 -0.15 3.02 -14.86
N SER A 41 1.15 2.86 -15.13
CA SER A 41 2.14 2.86 -14.06
C SER A 41 3.00 4.13 -14.14
N ASP A 42 2.39 5.26 -13.82
CA ASP A 42 3.07 6.55 -13.79
C ASP A 42 4.27 6.49 -12.85
N GLY A 43 5.42 6.93 -13.32
CA GLY A 43 6.66 6.84 -12.57
C GLY A 43 7.20 5.43 -12.41
N GLY A 44 6.63 4.45 -13.15
CA GLY A 44 7.04 3.05 -13.07
C GLY A 44 6.48 2.32 -11.86
N ILE A 45 5.44 2.85 -11.22
CA ILE A 45 4.89 2.30 -9.97
C ILE A 45 3.44 1.89 -10.19
N ALA A 46 3.11 0.66 -9.79
CA ALA A 46 1.74 0.16 -9.76
C ALA A 46 1.35 -0.19 -8.32
N PHE A 47 0.24 0.38 -7.84
CA PHE A 47 -0.20 0.20 -6.45
C PHE A 47 -1.13 -0.99 -6.26
N ASP A 48 -1.45 -1.70 -7.33
CA ASP A 48 -2.20 -2.95 -7.26
C ASP A 48 -1.26 -4.17 -7.11
N ASN A 49 0.02 -3.92 -6.92
CA ASN A 49 1.05 -4.95 -6.91
C ASN A 49 2.13 -4.58 -5.89
N ARG A 50 2.27 -5.40 -4.84
CA ARG A 50 3.25 -5.16 -3.79
C ARG A 50 4.68 -5.11 -4.33
N ASP A 51 5.01 -6.02 -5.23
CA ASP A 51 6.37 -6.09 -5.77
C ASP A 51 6.75 -4.81 -6.50
N SER A 52 5.81 -4.18 -7.19
CA SER A 52 6.07 -2.91 -7.86
C SER A 52 6.43 -1.80 -6.87
N LEU A 53 5.83 -1.81 -5.68
CA LEU A 53 6.13 -0.81 -4.65
C LEU A 53 7.50 -1.00 -4.03
N LEU A 54 8.02 -2.22 -4.07
CA LEU A 54 9.34 -2.56 -3.53
C LEU A 54 10.46 -2.33 -4.53
N LYS A 55 10.17 -2.29 -5.81
CA LYS A 55 11.17 -2.06 -6.85
C LYS A 55 11.63 -0.62 -6.86
N LYS A 56 12.87 -0.40 -7.28
CA LYS A 56 13.36 0.94 -7.51
C LYS A 56 12.67 1.55 -8.72
N GLY A 57 11.86 2.57 -8.49
CA GLY A 57 11.34 3.42 -9.54
C GLY A 57 12.27 4.61 -9.77
N LEU A 58 11.72 5.67 -10.34
CA LEU A 58 12.48 6.88 -10.67
C LEU A 58 13.13 7.51 -9.43
N HIS A 59 12.48 7.40 -8.28
CA HIS A 59 12.90 8.00 -7.02
C HIS A 59 13.27 6.97 -5.96
N GLY A 60 13.58 5.74 -6.38
CA GLY A 60 13.82 4.63 -5.47
C GLY A 60 12.55 3.84 -5.18
N PRO A 61 12.58 2.91 -4.22
CA PRO A 61 11.39 2.15 -3.86
C PRO A 61 10.31 3.06 -3.28
N ALA A 62 9.05 2.83 -3.65
CA ALA A 62 7.94 3.57 -3.06
C ALA A 62 7.79 3.26 -1.58
N ILE A 63 7.99 2.01 -1.20
CA ILE A 63 7.99 1.60 0.20
C ILE A 63 9.24 0.78 0.51
N THR A 64 9.75 0.99 1.72
CA THR A 64 10.81 0.18 2.33
C THR A 64 10.20 -0.44 3.57
N PRO A 65 9.82 -1.73 3.53
CA PRO A 65 9.11 -2.35 4.66
C PRO A 65 9.88 -2.20 5.97
N GLY A 66 9.16 -1.82 7.02
CA GLY A 66 9.73 -1.56 8.33
C GLY A 66 10.36 -0.19 8.49
N LYS A 67 10.47 0.60 7.42
CA LYS A 67 11.17 1.88 7.44
C LYS A 67 10.32 2.98 6.79
N PRO A 68 9.27 3.45 7.49
CA PRO A 68 8.37 4.43 6.89
C PRO A 68 9.05 5.74 6.51
N GLU A 69 10.03 6.19 7.28
CA GLU A 69 10.70 7.46 6.98
C GLU A 69 11.68 7.36 5.81
N GLN A 70 11.96 6.14 5.33
CA GLN A 70 12.73 5.89 4.12
C GLN A 70 11.85 5.48 2.95
N SER A 71 10.55 5.54 3.13
CA SER A 71 9.58 5.15 2.11
C SER A 71 9.13 6.39 1.36
N TYR A 72 9.47 6.44 0.08
CA TYR A 72 9.18 7.59 -0.76
C TYR A 72 7.67 7.91 -0.83
N LEU A 73 6.84 6.88 -0.70
CA LEU A 73 5.38 7.04 -0.68
C LEU A 73 4.94 8.06 0.37
N LEU A 74 5.50 7.98 1.59
CA LEU A 74 5.07 8.89 2.65
C LEU A 74 5.46 10.33 2.37
N GLU A 75 6.65 10.54 1.81
CA GLU A 75 7.06 11.88 1.42
C GLU A 75 6.11 12.44 0.37
N ALA A 76 5.78 11.63 -0.63
CA ALA A 76 4.90 12.05 -1.72
C ALA A 76 3.49 12.40 -1.24
N VAL A 77 2.89 11.58 -0.38
CA VAL A 77 1.50 11.80 0.08
C VAL A 77 1.40 12.93 1.10
N ARG A 78 2.52 13.28 1.74
CA ARG A 78 2.60 14.45 2.62
C ARG A 78 2.84 15.74 1.87
N HIS A 79 3.14 15.66 0.57
CA HIS A 79 3.51 16.80 -0.26
C HIS A 79 4.75 17.54 0.26
N LYS A 80 5.70 16.82 0.83
CA LYS A 80 6.90 17.43 1.43
C LYS A 80 8.10 17.47 0.51
N GLY A 81 8.15 16.62 -0.50
CA GLY A 81 9.27 16.58 -1.44
C GLY A 81 8.90 17.18 -2.79
N ASP A 82 9.72 16.87 -3.78
CA ASP A 82 9.51 17.34 -5.15
C ASP A 82 8.30 16.67 -5.80
N VAL A 83 8.02 15.43 -5.42
CA VAL A 83 6.86 14.69 -5.92
C VAL A 83 5.72 14.84 -4.93
N LYS A 84 4.58 15.29 -5.43
CA LYS A 84 3.38 15.50 -4.62
C LYS A 84 2.26 14.64 -5.18
N MET A 85 1.83 13.66 -4.39
CA MET A 85 0.77 12.71 -4.75
C MET A 85 -0.29 12.62 -3.65
N PRO A 86 -1.55 12.58 -3.98
CA PRO A 86 -2.11 12.84 -5.30
C PRO A 86 -1.95 14.32 -5.69
N PRO A 87 -2.12 14.66 -6.98
CA PRO A 87 -2.12 16.07 -7.37
C PRO A 87 -3.18 16.84 -6.61
N GLY A 88 -2.85 18.09 -6.24
CA GLY A 88 -3.77 18.96 -5.50
C GLY A 88 -3.43 19.01 -4.03
N LEU A 89 -4.14 18.27 -3.20
CA LEU A 89 -3.96 18.29 -1.75
C LEU A 89 -3.26 17.03 -1.26
N PRO A 90 -2.49 17.13 -0.15
CA PRO A 90 -1.95 15.93 0.49
C PRO A 90 -3.08 15.06 1.00
N LEU A 91 -2.76 13.78 1.27
CA LEU A 91 -3.72 12.89 1.90
C LEU A 91 -4.11 13.42 3.28
N PRO A 92 -5.34 13.12 3.75
CA PRO A 92 -5.71 13.41 5.14
C PRO A 92 -4.73 12.74 6.11
N SER A 93 -4.43 13.41 7.21
CA SER A 93 -3.44 12.89 8.16
C SER A 93 -3.83 11.52 8.74
N LYS A 94 -5.12 11.23 8.85
CA LYS A 94 -5.59 9.91 9.27
C LYS A 94 -5.14 8.81 8.32
N GLU A 95 -5.22 9.06 7.02
CA GLU A 95 -4.79 8.09 6.01
C GLU A 95 -3.27 7.96 5.99
N ILE A 96 -2.55 9.07 6.14
CA ILE A 96 -1.09 9.04 6.22
C ILE A 96 -0.63 8.20 7.42
N LYS A 97 -1.29 8.33 8.57
CA LYS A 97 -0.97 7.54 9.75
C LYS A 97 -1.21 6.05 9.53
N LEU A 98 -2.27 5.69 8.81
CA LEU A 98 -2.55 4.29 8.47
C LEU A 98 -1.47 3.73 7.55
N LEU A 99 -1.08 4.48 6.53
CA LEU A 99 -0.01 4.07 5.62
C LEU A 99 1.31 3.91 6.36
N ARG A 100 1.62 4.84 7.26
CA ARG A 100 2.85 4.76 8.05
C ARG A 100 2.86 3.51 8.93
N LYS A 101 1.76 3.22 9.60
CA LYS A 101 1.64 2.03 10.44
C LYS A 101 1.80 0.76 9.62
N TRP A 102 1.18 0.72 8.44
CA TRP A 102 1.31 -0.41 7.54
C TRP A 102 2.76 -0.66 7.14
N ILE A 103 3.46 0.39 6.70
CA ILE A 103 4.87 0.27 6.31
C ILE A 103 5.72 -0.16 7.51
N LEU A 104 5.50 0.45 8.67
CA LEU A 104 6.25 0.14 9.89
C LEU A 104 6.14 -1.34 10.25
N ASN A 105 4.98 -1.93 10.03
CA ASN A 105 4.71 -3.33 10.34
C ASN A 105 5.05 -4.28 9.19
N GLY A 106 5.82 -3.83 8.20
CA GLY A 106 6.34 -4.69 7.14
C GLY A 106 5.59 -4.62 5.82
N ALA A 107 4.62 -3.74 5.69
CA ALA A 107 3.84 -3.56 4.47
C ALA A 107 3.23 -4.87 3.96
N GLN A 108 2.62 -5.62 4.85
CA GLN A 108 2.01 -6.90 4.52
C GLN A 108 0.80 -6.71 3.61
N TRP A 109 0.66 -7.61 2.64
CA TRP A 109 -0.41 -7.55 1.65
C TRP A 109 -1.53 -8.51 2.03
N GLY A 110 -2.75 -8.20 1.59
CA GLY A 110 -3.89 -9.08 1.78
C GLY A 110 -4.42 -9.62 0.46
N SER A 111 -5.72 -9.82 0.38
CA SER A 111 -6.36 -10.40 -0.80
C SER A 111 -7.21 -9.41 -1.60
N LYS A 112 -7.45 -8.21 -1.09
CA LYS A 112 -8.32 -7.22 -1.76
C LYS A 112 -7.70 -6.67 -3.03
N LEU A 113 -6.39 -6.47 -3.04
CA LEU A 113 -5.67 -6.07 -4.23
C LEU A 113 -4.76 -7.22 -4.65
N ARG A 114 -4.86 -7.62 -5.89
CA ARG A 114 -4.06 -8.74 -6.40
C ARG A 114 -2.65 -8.31 -6.70
N ASN A 115 -1.79 -9.28 -6.55
CA ASN A 115 -0.41 -9.13 -6.92
C ASN A 115 -0.22 -9.45 -8.39
#